data_8952c5f09473a5b649ffbd459859f49a
#
_entry.id   8952c5f09473a5b649ffbd459859f49a
#
_cell.length_a   1.000
_cell.length_b   1.000
_cell.length_c   1.000
_cell.angle_alpha   90.00
_cell.angle_beta   90.00
_cell.angle_gamma   90.00
#
_symmetry.space_group_name_H-M   'P 1'
#
loop_
_entity.id
_entity.type
_entity.pdbx_description
1 polymer ?
#
loop_
_entity_poly.entity_id
_entity_poly.type
_entity_poly.pdbx_seq_one_letter_code
_entity_poly.pdbx_strand_id
1 'polypeptide(L)'
;MIIADINSIARAHGGRTIFSDLSWTIQDGEKIGLVGPNGIGKSTLLRTLAGLESPDAGAVVLRRGARVAYLPQEYAGEPRRAVLDELLAARDDLHTLEQRIAAAEARMGEPAVAADMAALERVLAEHERLLEQFAALGGPALHGRAESLLRDMGLPEEQWQQPMEVLSGGQRKLVGLARCLLADPDLLLLDEPDNHLDMERKTLLEQIIRAFDGAVVIISHDRYLLDETVGLIAEIEPAREQGARLLLWEGNYSAYVTQKELALLKQQQDYIAQQKEISQLEAAIARFKLWASIVVNERHIKQARNKQRQIDRMDKIERPVLERRRIALQFHPQQRGGAKAIDLRGVDKAFGDNIILLDARATIMNGERVGIVGANGAGKSVLLRMILGQLAPDPSSYRGRAEDAIWIGPSIQLGFYAQQHETLDMRKTPIEALRDVRPMYEGEAVAKLGRFLIPYAAAQQPIARLSGGEKSRVQLARLMLTGANCLLLDEPTNNLDIASAEVLEGALDEFAGTVVVVSHDRYFLDRVVDRIFEVRDGELYVYEGGYSYYAEQRARQLRPAEPTPARPPGDVKGKKPAPTTRTNGQ
;
A
#
# COMPACT_ATOMS: atom_id res chain seq x y z
N MET A 1 5.23 23.84 14.78
CA MET A 1 5.67 25.00 13.93
C MET A 1 5.36 24.66 12.48
N ILE A 2 5.05 25.66 11.60
CA ILE A 2 4.76 25.37 10.18
C ILE A 2 6.07 25.01 9.46
N ILE A 3 6.08 23.88 8.74
CA ILE A 3 7.18 23.43 7.88
C ILE A 3 6.94 23.80 6.43
N ALA A 4 5.72 23.58 5.92
CA ALA A 4 5.33 23.91 4.58
C ALA A 4 3.95 24.57 4.56
N ASP A 5 3.81 25.64 3.79
CA ASP A 5 2.56 26.34 3.56
C ASP A 5 2.27 26.42 2.06
N ILE A 6 1.17 25.82 1.67
CA ILE A 6 0.73 25.70 0.29
C ILE A 6 -0.40 26.68 0.08
N ASN A 7 -0.20 27.65 -0.79
CA ASN A 7 -1.12 28.76 -1.00
C ASN A 7 -1.70 28.71 -2.41
N SER A 8 -2.98 28.31 -2.51
CA SER A 8 -3.80 28.34 -3.74
C SER A 8 -3.09 27.83 -4.98
N ILE A 9 -2.39 26.69 -4.83
CA ILE A 9 -1.66 26.11 -5.97
C ILE A 9 -2.61 25.52 -7.01
N ALA A 10 -2.23 25.70 -8.28
CA ALA A 10 -2.90 25.07 -9.41
C ALA A 10 -1.88 24.32 -10.28
N ARG A 11 -2.33 23.21 -10.86
CA ARG A 11 -1.53 22.42 -11.79
C ARG A 11 -2.42 21.79 -12.87
N ALA A 12 -1.97 21.89 -14.13
CA ALA A 12 -2.58 21.21 -15.27
C ALA A 12 -1.53 20.37 -16.01
N HIS A 13 -1.98 19.29 -16.61
CA HIS A 13 -1.12 18.44 -17.46
C HIS A 13 -1.87 18.06 -18.73
N GLY A 14 -1.26 18.31 -19.90
CA GLY A 14 -1.87 17.98 -21.19
C GLY A 14 -3.24 18.64 -21.42
N GLY A 15 -3.47 19.85 -20.89
CA GLY A 15 -4.75 20.58 -20.99
C GLY A 15 -5.83 20.13 -20.01
N ARG A 16 -5.54 19.15 -19.13
CA ARG A 16 -6.45 18.73 -18.04
C ARG A 16 -5.98 19.33 -16.73
N THR A 17 -6.87 20.05 -16.03
CA THR A 17 -6.60 20.53 -14.68
C THR A 17 -6.52 19.34 -13.72
N ILE A 18 -5.40 19.23 -12.99
CA ILE A 18 -5.20 18.22 -11.95
C ILE A 18 -5.82 18.73 -10.64
N PHE A 19 -5.40 19.90 -10.22
CA PHE A 19 -5.96 20.64 -9.08
C PHE A 19 -5.87 22.13 -9.34
N SER A 20 -6.80 22.89 -8.73
CA SER A 20 -6.79 24.34 -8.73
C SER A 20 -7.21 24.84 -7.35
N ASP A 21 -6.60 25.94 -6.93
CA ASP A 21 -6.88 26.59 -5.63
C ASP A 21 -6.71 25.64 -4.41
N LEU A 22 -5.69 24.76 -4.46
CA LEU A 22 -5.39 23.86 -3.36
C LEU A 22 -4.52 24.57 -2.32
N SER A 23 -5.04 24.68 -1.10
CA SER A 23 -4.34 25.30 0.04
C SER A 23 -4.24 24.32 1.18
N TRP A 24 -3.03 24.25 1.79
CA TRP A 24 -2.75 23.29 2.87
C TRP A 24 -1.52 23.71 3.65
N THR A 25 -1.57 23.54 4.97
CA THR A 25 -0.45 23.83 5.87
C THR A 25 0.00 22.55 6.56
N ILE A 26 1.31 22.27 6.54
CA ILE A 26 1.93 21.10 7.18
C ILE A 26 2.73 21.59 8.39
N GLN A 27 2.47 21.00 9.55
CA GLN A 27 3.16 21.34 10.78
C GLN A 27 4.30 20.34 11.08
N ASP A 28 5.22 20.79 11.91
CA ASP A 28 6.35 19.98 12.38
C ASP A 28 5.88 18.77 13.18
N GLY A 29 6.47 17.61 12.93
CA GLY A 29 6.11 16.35 13.59
C GLY A 29 4.80 15.72 13.14
N GLU A 30 4.01 16.36 12.26
CA GLU A 30 2.78 15.76 11.74
C GLU A 30 3.06 14.54 10.87
N LYS A 31 2.27 13.48 11.07
CA LYS A 31 2.27 12.29 10.23
C LYS A 31 0.96 12.25 9.45
N ILE A 32 1.04 12.45 8.14
CA ILE A 32 -0.12 12.70 7.28
C ILE A 32 -0.21 11.63 6.21
N GLY A 33 -1.37 10.96 6.12
CA GLY A 33 -1.71 10.04 5.03
C GLY A 33 -2.41 10.78 3.90
N LEU A 34 -1.84 10.81 2.70
CA LEU A 34 -2.44 11.41 1.52
C LEU A 34 -3.20 10.35 0.71
N VAL A 35 -4.53 10.41 0.74
CA VAL A 35 -5.40 9.42 0.10
C VAL A 35 -6.24 10.02 -1.02
N GLY A 36 -6.75 9.18 -1.91
CA GLY A 36 -7.62 9.58 -3.03
C GLY A 36 -7.49 8.63 -4.22
N PRO A 37 -8.37 8.75 -5.23
CA PRO A 37 -8.36 7.88 -6.41
C PRO A 37 -7.04 7.92 -7.17
N ASN A 38 -6.74 6.82 -7.90
CA ASN A 38 -5.58 6.79 -8.77
C ASN A 38 -5.71 7.82 -9.91
N GLY A 39 -4.59 8.49 -10.22
CA GLY A 39 -4.55 9.52 -11.26
C GLY A 39 -5.16 10.87 -10.88
N ILE A 40 -5.53 11.10 -9.60
CA ILE A 40 -6.07 12.39 -9.12
C ILE A 40 -5.00 13.47 -8.92
N GLY A 41 -3.71 13.09 -8.91
CA GLY A 41 -2.60 14.04 -8.76
C GLY A 41 -1.85 13.95 -7.42
N LYS A 42 -2.00 12.88 -6.64
CA LYS A 42 -1.28 12.68 -5.36
C LYS A 42 0.25 12.82 -5.52
N SER A 43 0.85 12.04 -6.42
CA SER A 43 2.30 12.10 -6.69
C SER A 43 2.75 13.45 -7.26
N THR A 44 1.90 14.11 -8.07
CA THR A 44 2.16 15.46 -8.57
C THR A 44 2.21 16.48 -7.43
N LEU A 45 1.32 16.36 -6.46
CA LEU A 45 1.33 17.21 -5.25
C LEU A 45 2.61 17.00 -4.44
N LEU A 46 3.03 15.74 -4.21
CA LEU A 46 4.30 15.48 -3.49
C LEU A 46 5.52 16.02 -4.26
N ARG A 47 5.58 15.87 -5.59
CA ARG A 47 6.67 16.43 -6.39
C ARG A 47 6.68 17.96 -6.37
N THR A 48 5.51 18.59 -6.31
CA THR A 48 5.39 20.04 -6.14
C THR A 48 5.89 20.48 -4.76
N LEU A 49 5.56 19.75 -3.70
CA LEU A 49 6.07 19.97 -2.35
C LEU A 49 7.59 19.79 -2.24
N ALA A 50 8.12 18.79 -2.95
CA ALA A 50 9.55 18.52 -3.02
C ALA A 50 10.33 19.55 -3.86
N GLY A 51 9.64 20.50 -4.51
CA GLY A 51 10.26 21.47 -5.41
C GLY A 51 10.75 20.89 -6.73
N LEU A 52 10.37 19.66 -7.06
CA LEU A 52 10.73 18.98 -8.33
C LEU A 52 9.87 19.45 -9.50
N GLU A 53 8.67 19.93 -9.21
CA GLU A 53 7.74 20.52 -10.18
C GLU A 53 7.26 21.87 -9.66
N SER A 54 7.24 22.89 -10.52
CA SER A 54 6.67 24.19 -10.16
C SER A 54 5.16 24.18 -10.38
N PRO A 55 4.34 24.74 -9.47
CA PRO A 55 2.92 24.94 -9.74
C PRO A 55 2.70 25.94 -10.87
N ASP A 56 1.59 25.81 -11.61
CA ASP A 56 1.22 26.76 -12.68
C ASP A 56 0.69 28.09 -12.10
N ALA A 57 0.11 28.04 -10.89
CA ALA A 57 -0.30 29.22 -10.11
C ALA A 57 -0.17 28.91 -8.62
N GLY A 58 -0.16 29.97 -7.79
CA GLY A 58 0.05 29.85 -6.35
C GLY A 58 1.53 29.64 -5.98
N ALA A 59 1.79 29.28 -4.74
CA ALA A 59 3.15 29.07 -4.24
C ALA A 59 3.19 28.02 -3.12
N VAL A 60 4.31 27.30 -3.04
CA VAL A 60 4.69 26.48 -1.88
C VAL A 60 5.80 27.20 -1.15
N VAL A 61 5.57 27.51 0.13
CA VAL A 61 6.53 28.21 0.98
C VAL A 61 7.02 27.21 2.04
N LEU A 62 8.31 26.90 1.99
CA LEU A 62 8.97 26.08 3.02
C LEU A 62 9.59 26.97 4.09
N ARG A 63 9.64 26.48 5.33
CA ARG A 63 10.40 27.10 6.43
C ARG A 63 11.84 27.32 5.97
N ARG A 64 12.40 28.49 6.28
CA ARG A 64 13.78 28.82 5.91
C ARG A 64 14.75 27.79 6.48
N GLY A 65 15.53 27.16 5.60
CA GLY A 65 16.50 26.12 5.95
C GLY A 65 15.91 24.73 6.16
N ALA A 66 14.59 24.54 5.98
CA ALA A 66 13.99 23.21 6.04
C ALA A 66 14.49 22.33 4.90
N ARG A 67 14.88 21.10 5.24
CA ARG A 67 15.30 20.08 4.28
C ARG A 67 14.13 19.18 3.98
N VAL A 68 13.88 18.95 2.69
CA VAL A 68 12.82 18.06 2.21
C VAL A 68 13.46 16.88 1.51
N ALA A 69 13.07 15.66 1.90
CA ALA A 69 13.44 14.46 1.18
C ALA A 69 12.21 13.82 0.55
N TYR A 70 12.36 13.32 -0.68
CA TYR A 70 11.28 12.70 -1.45
C TYR A 70 11.69 11.31 -1.93
N LEU A 71 10.90 10.31 -1.55
CA LEU A 71 11.01 8.93 -2.06
C LEU A 71 9.95 8.74 -3.15
N PRO A 72 10.33 8.56 -4.43
CA PRO A 72 9.38 8.34 -5.51
C PRO A 72 8.79 6.92 -5.47
N GLN A 73 7.64 6.75 -6.15
CA GLN A 73 6.95 5.47 -6.29
C GLN A 73 7.87 4.37 -6.84
N GLU A 74 8.66 4.67 -7.86
CA GLU A 74 9.73 3.81 -8.36
C GLU A 74 11.08 4.44 -8.07
N TYR A 75 11.85 3.83 -7.20
CA TYR A 75 13.23 4.23 -6.92
C TYR A 75 14.20 3.24 -7.55
N ALA A 76 14.90 3.67 -8.57
CA ALA A 76 15.89 2.86 -9.26
C ALA A 76 17.32 3.06 -8.71
N GLY A 77 17.62 4.25 -8.20
CA GLY A 77 18.99 4.70 -7.94
C GLY A 77 19.81 4.79 -9.22
N GLU A 78 21.09 5.06 -9.11
CA GLU A 78 22.00 4.99 -10.26
C GLU A 78 22.46 3.53 -10.47
N PRO A 79 22.13 2.89 -11.62
CA PRO A 79 22.24 1.43 -11.78
C PRO A 79 23.63 0.86 -11.47
N ARG A 80 24.68 1.58 -11.84
CA ARG A 80 26.09 1.13 -11.68
C ARG A 80 26.75 1.57 -10.40
N ARG A 81 26.12 2.45 -9.62
CA ARG A 81 26.66 2.95 -8.35
C ARG A 81 26.53 1.88 -7.26
N ALA A 82 27.54 1.74 -6.42
CA ALA A 82 27.45 0.85 -5.24
C ALA A 82 26.36 1.34 -4.28
N VAL A 83 25.74 0.40 -3.57
CA VAL A 83 24.65 0.70 -2.62
C VAL A 83 25.05 1.72 -1.57
N LEU A 84 26.25 1.56 -0.97
CA LEU A 84 26.76 2.50 0.02
C LEU A 84 27.00 3.89 -0.58
N ASP A 85 27.60 3.96 -1.77
CA ASP A 85 27.86 5.23 -2.45
C ASP A 85 26.55 5.95 -2.85
N GLU A 86 25.50 5.18 -3.17
CA GLU A 86 24.17 5.73 -3.46
C GLU A 86 23.56 6.40 -2.22
N LEU A 87 23.79 5.84 -1.02
CA LEU A 87 23.40 6.49 0.23
C LEU A 87 24.21 7.75 0.48
N LEU A 88 25.52 7.68 0.39
CA LEU A 88 26.41 8.81 0.65
C LEU A 88 26.14 10.01 -0.26
N ALA A 89 25.68 9.75 -1.49
CA ALA A 89 25.23 10.78 -2.42
C ALA A 89 23.98 11.58 -1.94
N ALA A 90 23.33 11.18 -0.85
CA ALA A 90 22.31 12.00 -0.19
C ALA A 90 22.85 13.29 0.43
N ARG A 91 24.17 13.33 0.72
CA ARG A 91 24.88 14.44 1.36
C ARG A 91 25.99 14.97 0.45
N ASP A 92 25.57 15.44 -0.72
CA ASP A 92 26.46 16.04 -1.74
C ASP A 92 27.25 17.23 -1.16
N ASP A 93 26.69 17.94 -0.18
CA ASP A 93 27.34 19.00 0.58
C ASP A 93 28.59 18.48 1.30
N LEU A 94 28.50 17.34 1.98
CA LEU A 94 29.62 16.71 2.68
C LEU A 94 30.63 16.09 1.71
N HIS A 95 30.15 15.44 0.65
CA HIS A 95 31.05 14.87 -0.36
C HIS A 95 31.90 15.95 -1.06
N THR A 96 31.28 17.10 -1.37
CA THR A 96 32.00 18.25 -1.91
C THR A 96 33.05 18.78 -0.93
N LEU A 97 32.74 18.81 0.37
CA LEU A 97 33.70 19.20 1.41
C LEU A 97 34.86 18.22 1.52
N GLU A 98 34.60 16.91 1.49
CA GLU A 98 35.64 15.86 1.49
C GLU A 98 36.59 16.03 0.31
N GLN A 99 36.07 16.25 -0.89
CA GLN A 99 36.92 16.48 -2.08
C GLN A 99 37.76 17.74 -1.92
N ARG A 100 37.22 18.81 -1.34
CA ARG A 100 37.99 20.04 -1.09
C ARG A 100 39.04 19.87 -0.01
N ILE A 101 38.76 19.07 1.03
CA ILE A 101 39.74 18.71 2.07
C ILE A 101 40.89 17.93 1.44
N ALA A 102 40.57 16.87 0.67
CA ALA A 102 41.60 16.08 -0.02
C ALA A 102 42.41 16.92 -1.03
N ALA A 103 41.80 17.87 -1.73
CA ALA A 103 42.49 18.78 -2.61
C ALA A 103 43.45 19.74 -1.84
N ALA A 104 43.05 20.21 -0.65
CA ALA A 104 43.89 21.03 0.21
C ALA A 104 45.10 20.20 0.73
N GLU A 105 44.85 18.96 1.15
CA GLU A 105 45.90 18.03 1.57
C GLU A 105 46.92 17.73 0.45
N ALA A 106 46.44 17.48 -0.77
CA ALA A 106 47.31 17.27 -1.93
C ALA A 106 48.18 18.50 -2.22
N ARG A 107 47.61 19.71 -2.12
CA ARG A 107 48.33 20.98 -2.30
C ARG A 107 49.42 21.20 -1.23
N MET A 108 49.21 20.75 0.03
CA MET A 108 50.24 20.81 1.06
C MET A 108 51.49 19.97 0.72
N GLY A 109 51.28 18.86 -0.02
CA GLY A 109 52.37 17.98 -0.48
C GLY A 109 53.10 18.51 -1.73
N GLU A 110 52.64 19.57 -2.39
CA GLU A 110 53.34 20.15 -3.54
C GLU A 110 54.65 20.81 -3.16
N PRO A 111 55.80 20.48 -3.81
CA PRO A 111 57.09 21.05 -3.46
C PRO A 111 57.14 22.58 -3.54
N ALA A 112 56.37 23.21 -4.42
CA ALA A 112 56.28 24.66 -4.55
C ALA A 112 55.57 25.32 -3.37
N VAL A 113 54.51 24.69 -2.79
CA VAL A 113 53.77 25.18 -1.64
C VAL A 113 54.55 24.90 -0.35
N ALA A 114 55.20 23.73 -0.23
CA ALA A 114 56.03 23.36 0.94
C ALA A 114 57.28 24.24 1.10
N ALA A 115 57.77 24.83 0.01
CA ALA A 115 58.93 25.74 0.03
C ALA A 115 58.55 27.19 0.36
N ASP A 116 57.27 27.59 0.24
CA ASP A 116 56.78 28.93 0.57
C ASP A 116 55.91 28.88 1.84
N MET A 117 56.51 29.34 2.98
CA MET A 117 55.84 29.35 4.28
C MET A 117 54.50 30.13 4.27
N ALA A 118 54.42 31.24 3.55
CA ALA A 118 53.18 32.02 3.47
C ALA A 118 52.11 31.35 2.60
N ALA A 119 52.49 30.56 1.60
CA ALA A 119 51.57 29.72 0.83
C ALA A 119 51.07 28.53 1.66
N LEU A 120 51.96 27.88 2.41
CA LEU A 120 51.63 26.75 3.27
C LEU A 120 50.69 27.18 4.41
N GLU A 121 50.94 28.31 5.10
CA GLU A 121 50.06 28.83 6.14
C GLU A 121 48.64 29.08 5.60
N ARG A 122 48.49 29.61 4.38
CA ARG A 122 47.18 29.83 3.75
C ARG A 122 46.45 28.53 3.46
N VAL A 123 47.13 27.50 2.97
CA VAL A 123 46.51 26.18 2.69
C VAL A 123 46.16 25.47 4.00
N LEU A 124 46.98 25.58 5.04
CA LEU A 124 46.66 25.03 6.37
C LEU A 124 45.41 25.69 6.98
N ALA A 125 45.30 27.02 6.92
CA ALA A 125 44.11 27.73 7.40
C ALA A 125 42.84 27.40 6.60
N GLU A 126 42.96 27.19 5.26
CA GLU A 126 41.85 26.68 4.44
C GLU A 126 41.45 25.28 4.87
N HIS A 127 42.40 24.36 5.04
CA HIS A 127 42.15 22.98 5.44
C HIS A 127 41.47 22.90 6.83
N GLU A 128 41.98 23.64 7.82
CA GLU A 128 41.39 23.70 9.17
C GLU A 128 39.92 24.18 9.10
N ARG A 129 39.64 25.23 8.35
CA ARG A 129 38.29 25.74 8.17
C ARG A 129 37.39 24.72 7.49
N LEU A 130 37.87 23.97 6.49
CA LEU A 130 37.09 22.94 5.81
C LEU A 130 36.80 21.75 6.75
N LEU A 131 37.77 21.35 7.59
CA LEU A 131 37.56 20.31 8.59
C LEU A 131 36.55 20.74 9.65
N GLU A 132 36.60 21.99 10.13
CA GLU A 132 35.59 22.51 11.05
C GLU A 132 34.18 22.48 10.44
N GLN A 133 34.05 22.92 9.17
CA GLN A 133 32.78 22.88 8.46
C GLN A 133 32.27 21.43 8.27
N PHE A 134 33.16 20.52 7.89
CA PHE A 134 32.85 19.09 7.73
C PHE A 134 32.40 18.45 9.05
N ALA A 135 33.10 18.74 10.13
CA ALA A 135 32.76 18.26 11.46
C ALA A 135 31.42 18.83 11.97
N ALA A 136 31.19 20.14 11.76
CA ALA A 136 29.95 20.82 12.15
C ALA A 136 28.72 20.26 11.44
N LEU A 137 28.88 19.75 10.19
CA LEU A 137 27.82 19.11 9.41
C LEU A 137 27.70 17.60 9.66
N GLY A 138 28.48 17.04 10.59
CA GLY A 138 28.45 15.63 10.97
C GLY A 138 29.20 14.70 10.01
N GLY A 139 30.10 15.22 9.19
CA GLY A 139 30.87 14.47 8.19
C GLY A 139 31.60 13.24 8.75
N PRO A 140 32.32 13.33 9.89
CA PRO A 140 33.04 12.18 10.46
C PRO A 140 32.16 10.97 10.80
N ALA A 141 30.85 11.21 11.07
CA ALA A 141 29.89 10.15 11.40
C ALA A 141 29.11 9.65 10.19
N LEU A 142 29.26 10.27 9.00
CA LEU A 142 28.42 10.01 7.84
C LEU A 142 28.46 8.55 7.38
N HIS A 143 29.65 7.98 7.21
CA HIS A 143 29.81 6.58 6.79
C HIS A 143 29.20 5.62 7.81
N GLY A 144 29.49 5.80 9.11
CA GLY A 144 28.91 4.96 10.16
C GLY A 144 27.38 5.05 10.25
N ARG A 145 26.80 6.23 10.01
CA ARG A 145 25.34 6.41 9.91
C ARG A 145 24.78 5.70 8.68
N ALA A 146 25.43 5.80 7.52
CA ALA A 146 25.01 5.12 6.30
C ALA A 146 25.01 3.60 6.48
N GLU A 147 26.09 3.04 7.05
CA GLU A 147 26.21 1.61 7.37
C GLU A 147 25.15 1.15 8.38
N SER A 148 24.90 1.94 9.43
CA SER A 148 23.84 1.66 10.40
C SER A 148 22.47 1.62 9.72
N LEU A 149 22.15 2.61 8.89
CA LEU A 149 20.88 2.65 8.16
C LEU A 149 20.72 1.44 7.23
N LEU A 150 21.77 1.02 6.50
CA LEU A 150 21.71 -0.19 5.65
C LEU A 150 21.46 -1.45 6.48
N ARG A 151 22.10 -1.56 7.64
CA ARG A 151 21.92 -2.68 8.57
C ARG A 151 20.50 -2.68 9.14
N ASP A 152 20.01 -1.52 9.56
CA ASP A 152 18.65 -1.35 10.09
C ASP A 152 17.59 -1.66 9.02
N MET A 153 17.88 -1.41 7.73
CA MET A 153 17.01 -1.79 6.60
C MET A 153 17.14 -3.29 6.23
N GLY A 154 17.93 -4.07 6.95
CA GLY A 154 18.11 -5.50 6.71
C GLY A 154 18.86 -5.83 5.41
N LEU A 155 19.75 -4.93 4.94
CA LEU A 155 20.62 -5.22 3.80
C LEU A 155 21.92 -5.86 4.30
N PRO A 156 22.28 -7.07 3.83
CA PRO A 156 23.52 -7.74 4.18
C PRO A 156 24.76 -6.93 3.77
N GLU A 157 25.83 -6.98 4.56
CA GLU A 157 27.06 -6.22 4.30
C GLU A 157 27.70 -6.57 2.95
N GLU A 158 27.56 -7.83 2.51
CA GLU A 158 28.06 -8.30 1.20
C GLU A 158 27.39 -7.57 0.01
N GLN A 159 26.23 -6.97 0.21
CA GLN A 159 25.51 -6.24 -0.82
C GLN A 159 25.87 -4.75 -0.89
N TRP A 160 26.54 -4.19 0.12
CA TRP A 160 26.80 -2.75 0.19
C TRP A 160 27.72 -2.23 -0.93
N GLN A 161 28.63 -3.08 -1.40
CA GLN A 161 29.53 -2.78 -2.51
C GLN A 161 29.00 -3.24 -3.87
N GLN A 162 27.82 -3.86 -3.91
CA GLN A 162 27.21 -4.29 -5.17
C GLN A 162 26.51 -3.12 -5.87
N PRO A 163 26.42 -3.13 -7.21
CA PRO A 163 25.71 -2.11 -7.94
C PRO A 163 24.19 -2.19 -7.70
N MET A 164 23.53 -1.04 -7.71
CA MET A 164 22.08 -0.91 -7.45
C MET A 164 21.21 -1.81 -8.36
N GLU A 165 21.66 -2.09 -9.59
CA GLU A 165 20.90 -2.91 -10.55
C GLU A 165 20.71 -4.37 -10.11
N VAL A 166 21.59 -4.90 -9.25
CA VAL A 166 21.52 -6.28 -8.75
C VAL A 166 20.42 -6.44 -7.69
N LEU A 167 20.03 -5.36 -7.02
CA LEU A 167 19.05 -5.38 -5.96
C LEU A 167 17.63 -5.63 -6.49
N SER A 168 16.81 -6.33 -5.69
CA SER A 168 15.37 -6.43 -5.92
C SER A 168 14.68 -5.07 -5.82
N GLY A 169 13.48 -4.92 -6.41
CA GLY A 169 12.69 -3.68 -6.32
C GLY A 169 12.45 -3.22 -4.88
N GLY A 170 12.11 -4.15 -3.98
CA GLY A 170 11.92 -3.86 -2.56
C GLY A 170 13.21 -3.41 -1.86
N GLN A 171 14.35 -4.06 -2.17
CA GLN A 171 15.66 -3.65 -1.61
C GLN A 171 16.05 -2.26 -2.11
N ARG A 172 15.91 -1.96 -3.40
CA ARG A 172 16.16 -0.62 -3.94
C ARG A 172 15.33 0.45 -3.24
N LYS A 173 14.08 0.14 -2.93
CA LYS A 173 13.19 1.06 -2.23
C LYS A 173 13.64 1.33 -0.80
N LEU A 174 14.11 0.31 -0.08
CA LEU A 174 14.71 0.48 1.25
C LEU A 174 16.00 1.31 1.20
N VAL A 175 16.85 1.12 0.19
CA VAL A 175 18.02 1.97 -0.04
C VAL A 175 17.60 3.43 -0.28
N GLY A 176 16.57 3.65 -1.10
CA GLY A 176 15.99 4.98 -1.32
C GLY A 176 15.47 5.64 -0.03
N LEU A 177 14.81 4.87 0.83
CA LEU A 177 14.34 5.35 2.14
C LEU A 177 15.52 5.69 3.05
N ALA A 178 16.53 4.81 3.14
CA ALA A 178 17.74 5.06 3.90
C ALA A 178 18.47 6.32 3.43
N ARG A 179 18.55 6.53 2.10
CA ARG A 179 19.07 7.76 1.50
C ARG A 179 18.30 9.00 1.93
N CYS A 180 16.96 8.94 1.92
CA CYS A 180 16.12 10.04 2.40
C CYS A 180 16.40 10.36 3.87
N LEU A 181 16.54 9.34 4.74
CA LEU A 181 16.84 9.52 6.16
C LEU A 181 18.26 10.04 6.42
N LEU A 182 19.25 9.61 5.62
CA LEU A 182 20.63 10.10 5.74
C LEU A 182 20.74 11.59 5.41
N ALA A 183 19.85 12.11 4.54
CA ALA A 183 19.76 13.54 4.25
C ALA A 183 19.29 14.38 5.45
N ASP A 184 18.81 13.73 6.53
CA ASP A 184 18.38 14.38 7.78
C ASP A 184 17.28 15.43 7.52
N PRO A 185 16.14 15.02 6.92
CA PRO A 185 15.11 15.95 6.49
C PRO A 185 14.22 16.43 7.65
N ASP A 186 13.66 17.63 7.53
CA ASP A 186 12.58 18.14 8.38
C ASP A 186 11.21 17.67 7.86
N LEU A 187 11.11 17.46 6.54
CA LEU A 187 9.89 16.97 5.86
C LEU A 187 10.23 15.77 4.98
N LEU A 188 9.64 14.63 5.28
CA LEU A 188 9.79 13.38 4.53
C LEU A 188 8.55 13.12 3.70
N LEU A 189 8.69 13.06 2.39
CA LEU A 189 7.63 12.80 1.42
C LEU A 189 7.81 11.39 0.85
N LEU A 190 6.82 10.51 1.08
CA LEU A 190 6.88 9.10 0.70
C LEU A 190 5.76 8.77 -0.29
N ASP A 191 6.12 8.37 -1.51
CA ASP A 191 5.17 8.00 -2.56
C ASP A 191 5.10 6.47 -2.70
N GLU A 192 4.06 5.85 -2.13
CA GLU A 192 3.83 4.40 -2.07
C GLU A 192 5.06 3.61 -1.58
N PRO A 193 5.63 3.92 -0.40
CA PRO A 193 6.86 3.31 0.08
C PRO A 193 6.71 1.81 0.39
N ASP A 194 5.50 1.35 0.62
CA ASP A 194 5.12 -0.03 0.98
C ASP A 194 5.02 -0.99 -0.21
N ASN A 195 4.98 -0.47 -1.45
CA ASN A 195 4.89 -1.31 -2.64
C ASN A 195 6.12 -2.22 -2.80
N HIS A 196 5.88 -3.50 -3.10
CA HIS A 196 6.89 -4.56 -3.24
C HIS A 196 7.62 -4.96 -1.95
N LEU A 197 7.19 -4.43 -0.79
CA LEU A 197 7.70 -4.88 0.49
C LEU A 197 6.89 -6.07 1.01
N ASP A 198 7.59 -7.04 1.58
CA ASP A 198 6.97 -8.12 2.35
C ASP A 198 6.56 -7.63 3.75
N MET A 199 5.85 -8.47 4.50
CA MET A 199 5.28 -8.09 5.79
C MET A 199 6.32 -7.66 6.82
N GLU A 200 7.50 -8.29 6.83
CA GLU A 200 8.58 -7.94 7.77
C GLU A 200 9.13 -6.54 7.46
N ARG A 201 9.36 -6.26 6.18
CA ARG A 201 9.83 -4.94 5.73
C ARG A 201 8.78 -3.84 5.89
N LYS A 202 7.49 -4.15 5.74
CA LYS A 202 6.40 -3.22 6.06
C LYS A 202 6.40 -2.85 7.54
N THR A 203 6.59 -3.83 8.43
CA THR A 203 6.71 -3.56 9.88
C THR A 203 7.92 -2.68 10.20
N LEU A 204 9.05 -2.90 9.53
CA LEU A 204 10.22 -2.04 9.65
C LEU A 204 9.92 -0.60 9.18
N LEU A 205 9.25 -0.44 8.04
CA LEU A 205 8.83 0.87 7.52
C LEU A 205 7.94 1.61 8.54
N GLU A 206 6.98 0.92 9.16
CA GLU A 206 6.13 1.49 10.22
C GLU A 206 6.94 2.01 11.41
N GLN A 207 7.90 1.21 11.88
CA GLN A 207 8.78 1.60 12.99
C GLN A 207 9.59 2.84 12.66
N ILE A 208 10.14 2.92 11.44
CA ILE A 208 10.91 4.06 10.96
C ILE A 208 10.04 5.32 10.91
N ILE A 209 8.83 5.24 10.33
CA ILE A 209 7.92 6.39 10.24
C ILE A 209 7.51 6.88 11.63
N ARG A 210 7.24 5.98 12.56
CA ARG A 210 6.89 6.33 13.95
C ARG A 210 8.04 7.00 14.69
N ALA A 211 9.25 6.47 14.51
CA ALA A 211 10.45 6.97 15.18
C ALA A 211 10.99 8.28 14.58
N PHE A 212 10.54 8.66 13.40
CA PHE A 212 11.00 9.89 12.74
C PHE A 212 10.39 11.12 13.42
N ASP A 213 11.21 12.07 13.86
CA ASP A 213 10.74 13.27 14.61
C ASP A 213 10.12 14.35 13.72
N GLY A 214 10.55 14.48 12.45
CA GLY A 214 10.07 15.48 11.50
C GLY A 214 8.65 15.19 10.97
N ALA A 215 8.16 16.06 10.11
CA ALA A 215 6.87 15.84 9.42
C ALA A 215 7.00 14.77 8.33
N VAL A 216 5.95 13.96 8.17
CA VAL A 216 5.85 12.95 7.11
C VAL A 216 4.56 13.12 6.33
N VAL A 217 4.65 13.12 5.00
CA VAL A 217 3.49 12.97 4.12
C VAL A 217 3.67 11.67 3.33
N ILE A 218 2.74 10.74 3.53
CA ILE A 218 2.80 9.41 2.92
C ILE A 218 1.60 9.17 2.01
N ILE A 219 1.85 8.80 0.76
CA ILE A 219 0.85 8.18 -0.10
C ILE A 219 0.98 6.68 0.08
N SER A 220 -0.09 6.02 0.50
CA SER A 220 -0.14 4.58 0.59
C SER A 220 -1.54 4.05 0.30
N HIS A 221 -1.59 2.83 -0.23
CA HIS A 221 -2.80 2.04 -0.36
C HIS A 221 -2.91 0.97 0.74
N ASP A 222 -1.89 0.84 1.59
CA ASP A 222 -1.89 -0.03 2.76
C ASP A 222 -2.60 0.66 3.93
N ARG A 223 -3.86 0.26 4.15
CA ARG A 223 -4.71 0.82 5.22
C ARG A 223 -4.13 0.56 6.61
N TYR A 224 -3.45 -0.57 6.80
CA TYR A 224 -2.82 -0.92 8.05
C TYR A 224 -1.64 0.02 8.36
N LEU A 225 -0.79 0.28 7.36
CA LEU A 225 0.30 1.25 7.50
C LEU A 225 -0.23 2.64 7.88
N LEU A 226 -1.31 3.09 7.23
CA LEU A 226 -1.94 4.38 7.55
C LEU A 226 -2.53 4.38 8.96
N ASP A 227 -3.21 3.30 9.39
CA ASP A 227 -3.76 3.22 10.75
C ASP A 227 -2.69 3.31 11.83
N GLU A 228 -1.55 2.67 11.60
CA GLU A 228 -0.48 2.55 12.57
C GLU A 228 0.46 3.75 12.62
N THR A 229 0.52 4.56 11.57
CA THR A 229 1.58 5.59 11.46
C THR A 229 1.09 7.01 11.36
N VAL A 230 -0.15 7.28 10.93
CA VAL A 230 -0.61 8.65 10.70
C VAL A 230 -1.62 9.13 11.75
N GLY A 231 -1.61 10.42 12.03
CA GLY A 231 -2.58 11.10 12.90
C GLY A 231 -3.51 12.06 12.16
N LEU A 232 -3.31 12.24 10.85
CA LEU A 232 -4.11 13.10 9.99
C LEU A 232 -4.24 12.45 8.61
N ILE A 233 -5.44 12.45 8.05
CA ILE A 233 -5.67 12.04 6.66
C ILE A 233 -5.99 13.27 5.82
N ALA A 234 -5.22 13.47 4.76
CA ALA A 234 -5.46 14.46 3.71
C ALA A 234 -6.07 13.73 2.51
N GLU A 235 -7.35 13.95 2.26
CA GLU A 235 -8.07 13.32 1.15
C GLU A 235 -8.15 14.26 -0.04
N ILE A 236 -7.71 13.79 -1.22
CA ILE A 236 -7.92 14.48 -2.48
C ILE A 236 -9.15 13.89 -3.17
N GLU A 237 -10.18 14.71 -3.35
CA GLU A 237 -11.42 14.34 -4.03
C GLU A 237 -11.56 15.07 -5.38
N PRO A 238 -12.18 14.43 -6.40
CA PRO A 238 -12.52 15.11 -7.65
C PRO A 238 -13.53 16.23 -7.40
N ALA A 239 -13.25 17.43 -7.89
CA ALA A 239 -14.16 18.56 -7.88
C ALA A 239 -14.61 18.88 -9.31
N ARG A 240 -15.93 19.08 -9.53
CA ARG A 240 -16.53 19.19 -10.89
C ARG A 240 -15.96 20.34 -11.73
N GLU A 241 -15.66 21.47 -11.11
CA GLU A 241 -15.21 22.68 -11.80
C GLU A 241 -13.73 23.02 -11.57
N GLN A 242 -13.11 22.44 -10.55
CA GLN A 242 -11.78 22.82 -10.06
C GLN A 242 -10.73 21.70 -10.11
N GLY A 243 -11.02 20.58 -10.78
CA GLY A 243 -10.10 19.44 -10.86
C GLY A 243 -10.15 18.59 -9.60
N ALA A 244 -9.51 19.02 -8.51
CA ALA A 244 -9.53 18.30 -7.24
C ALA A 244 -9.51 19.27 -6.05
N ARG A 245 -10.10 18.86 -4.93
CA ARG A 245 -10.08 19.56 -3.64
C ARG A 245 -9.43 18.69 -2.57
N LEU A 246 -8.87 19.33 -1.56
CA LEU A 246 -8.27 18.68 -0.40
C LEU A 246 -9.20 18.80 0.81
N LEU A 247 -9.44 17.67 1.48
CA LEU A 247 -10.16 17.61 2.75
C LEU A 247 -9.25 17.02 3.82
N LEU A 248 -9.26 17.59 5.02
CA LEU A 248 -8.47 17.13 6.15
C LEU A 248 -9.39 16.43 7.17
N TRP A 249 -8.95 15.26 7.64
CA TRP A 249 -9.65 14.43 8.60
C TRP A 249 -8.71 14.08 9.76
N GLU A 250 -9.08 14.46 10.97
CA GLU A 250 -8.28 14.15 12.16
C GLU A 250 -8.38 12.67 12.52
N GLY A 251 -7.24 12.08 12.87
CA GLY A 251 -7.11 10.69 13.26
C GLY A 251 -6.45 9.81 12.19
N ASN A 252 -6.43 8.50 12.48
CA ASN A 252 -5.89 7.48 11.58
C ASN A 252 -6.90 7.09 10.48
N TYR A 253 -6.56 6.10 9.66
CA TYR A 253 -7.40 5.68 8.54
C TYR A 253 -8.79 5.15 8.99
N SER A 254 -8.87 4.38 10.07
CA SER A 254 -10.14 3.86 10.62
C SER A 254 -11.06 4.99 11.11
N ALA A 255 -10.49 5.99 11.78
CA ALA A 255 -11.22 7.18 12.22
C ALA A 255 -11.75 7.99 11.01
N TYR A 256 -10.91 8.17 9.98
CA TYR A 256 -11.29 8.81 8.72
C TYR A 256 -12.49 8.12 8.06
N VAL A 257 -12.47 6.78 7.91
CA VAL A 257 -13.57 6.02 7.29
C VAL A 257 -14.88 6.29 8.04
N THR A 258 -14.84 6.20 9.38
CA THR A 258 -16.03 6.44 10.23
C THR A 258 -16.55 7.87 10.09
N GLN A 259 -15.67 8.87 10.15
CA GLN A 259 -16.04 10.29 10.00
C GLN A 259 -16.63 10.58 8.62
N LYS A 260 -16.02 10.02 7.58
CA LYS A 260 -16.50 10.17 6.19
C LYS A 260 -17.87 9.55 5.99
N GLU A 261 -18.13 8.35 6.53
CA GLU A 261 -19.46 7.72 6.46
C GLU A 261 -20.52 8.57 7.15
N LEU A 262 -20.23 9.09 8.33
CA LEU A 262 -21.13 9.98 9.05
C LEU A 262 -21.40 11.28 8.28
N ALA A 263 -20.36 11.90 7.69
CA ALA A 263 -20.49 13.10 6.87
C ALA A 263 -21.36 12.87 5.63
N LEU A 264 -21.19 11.73 4.94
CA LEU A 264 -22.01 11.34 3.80
C LEU A 264 -23.48 11.08 4.17
N LEU A 265 -23.73 10.41 5.31
CA LEU A 265 -25.09 10.20 5.82
C LEU A 265 -25.77 11.52 6.17
N LYS A 266 -25.05 12.46 6.81
CA LYS A 266 -25.55 13.79 7.09
C LYS A 266 -25.87 14.56 5.81
N GLN A 267 -24.97 14.57 4.84
CA GLN A 267 -25.19 15.21 3.53
C GLN A 267 -26.41 14.63 2.83
N GLN A 268 -26.66 13.32 2.94
CA GLN A 268 -27.87 12.69 2.38
C GLN A 268 -29.13 13.19 3.05
N GLN A 269 -29.14 13.28 4.37
CA GLN A 269 -30.29 13.80 5.12
C GLN A 269 -30.58 15.25 4.71
N ASP A 270 -29.56 16.08 4.65
CA ASP A 270 -29.66 17.49 4.26
C ASP A 270 -30.13 17.62 2.79
N TYR A 271 -29.62 16.78 1.88
CA TYR A 271 -30.08 16.72 0.49
C TYR A 271 -31.57 16.36 0.39
N ILE A 272 -32.03 15.32 1.10
CA ILE A 272 -33.45 14.90 1.09
C ILE A 272 -34.34 16.02 1.66
N ALA A 273 -33.92 16.67 2.75
CA ALA A 273 -34.65 17.80 3.34
C ALA A 273 -34.76 18.98 2.35
N GLN A 274 -33.65 19.34 1.69
CA GLN A 274 -33.64 20.42 0.68
C GLN A 274 -34.49 20.07 -0.53
N GLN A 275 -34.43 18.82 -1.05
CA GLN A 275 -35.28 18.38 -2.17
C GLN A 275 -36.77 18.46 -1.84
N LYS A 276 -37.15 18.14 -0.59
CA LYS A 276 -38.51 18.28 -0.11
C LYS A 276 -38.96 19.74 -0.07
N GLU A 277 -38.10 20.64 0.39
CA GLU A 277 -38.38 22.08 0.41
C GLU A 277 -38.50 22.65 -1.02
N ILE A 278 -37.58 22.30 -1.93
CA ILE A 278 -37.61 22.70 -3.33
C ILE A 278 -38.94 22.23 -3.98
N SER A 279 -39.33 20.97 -3.78
CA SER A 279 -40.58 20.43 -4.30
C SER A 279 -41.81 21.16 -3.78
N GLN A 280 -41.83 21.54 -2.50
CA GLN A 280 -42.94 22.35 -1.93
C GLN A 280 -42.98 23.75 -2.53
N LEU A 281 -41.84 24.40 -2.76
CA LEU A 281 -41.73 25.70 -3.40
C LEU A 281 -42.19 25.63 -4.86
N GLU A 282 -41.77 24.62 -5.61
CA GLU A 282 -42.20 24.39 -7.00
C GLU A 282 -43.71 24.15 -7.11
N ALA A 283 -44.30 23.34 -6.21
CA ALA A 283 -45.76 23.13 -6.15
C ALA A 283 -46.51 24.44 -5.83
N ALA A 284 -45.94 25.30 -4.96
CA ALA A 284 -46.51 26.61 -4.68
C ALA A 284 -46.42 27.55 -5.89
N ILE A 285 -45.29 27.56 -6.61
CA ILE A 285 -45.06 28.31 -7.83
C ILE A 285 -46.09 27.88 -8.91
N ALA A 286 -46.25 26.56 -9.09
CA ALA A 286 -47.25 26.03 -10.03
C ALA A 286 -48.67 26.48 -9.69
N ARG A 287 -49.05 26.45 -8.42
CA ARG A 287 -50.37 26.97 -7.96
C ARG A 287 -50.54 28.45 -8.26
N PHE A 288 -49.54 29.29 -7.91
CA PHE A 288 -49.62 30.73 -8.17
C PHE A 288 -49.67 31.04 -9.67
N LYS A 289 -48.93 30.31 -10.52
CA LYS A 289 -49.00 30.44 -11.98
C LYS A 289 -50.36 30.04 -12.52
N LEU A 290 -50.98 28.94 -12.04
CA LEU A 290 -52.31 28.52 -12.41
C LEU A 290 -53.36 29.56 -12.01
N TRP A 291 -53.31 30.09 -10.78
CA TRP A 291 -54.25 31.14 -10.36
C TRP A 291 -54.06 32.44 -11.16
N ALA A 292 -52.86 32.80 -11.52
CA ALA A 292 -52.56 33.96 -12.37
C ALA A 292 -53.08 33.77 -13.82
N SER A 293 -53.21 32.53 -14.32
CA SER A 293 -53.79 32.25 -15.64
C SER A 293 -55.32 32.29 -15.66
N ILE A 294 -55.98 32.03 -14.51
CA ILE A 294 -57.46 32.06 -14.40
C ILE A 294 -57.95 33.50 -14.13
N VAL A 295 -57.26 34.21 -13.24
CA VAL A 295 -57.53 35.61 -12.92
C VAL A 295 -56.21 36.37 -12.99
N VAL A 296 -56.07 37.28 -13.96
CA VAL A 296 -54.85 38.10 -14.09
C VAL A 296 -54.68 38.94 -12.83
N ASN A 297 -53.81 38.51 -11.91
CA ASN A 297 -53.54 39.16 -10.66
C ASN A 297 -52.03 39.27 -10.48
N GLU A 298 -51.48 40.48 -10.58
CA GLU A 298 -50.05 40.79 -10.43
C GLU A 298 -49.47 40.27 -9.13
N ARG A 299 -50.28 40.22 -8.07
CA ARG A 299 -49.87 39.72 -6.75
C ARG A 299 -49.44 38.24 -6.81
N HIS A 300 -50.14 37.38 -7.56
CA HIS A 300 -49.80 35.97 -7.72
C HIS A 300 -48.52 35.79 -8.56
N ILE A 301 -48.35 36.59 -9.59
CA ILE A 301 -47.11 36.62 -10.39
C ILE A 301 -45.91 37.03 -9.53
N LYS A 302 -46.07 38.03 -8.70
CA LYS A 302 -45.00 38.51 -7.77
C LYS A 302 -44.68 37.44 -6.73
N GLN A 303 -45.66 36.74 -6.19
CA GLN A 303 -45.46 35.62 -5.25
C GLN A 303 -44.72 34.45 -5.89
N ALA A 304 -45.08 34.05 -7.12
CA ALA A 304 -44.38 33.01 -7.87
C ALA A 304 -42.91 33.38 -8.13
N ARG A 305 -42.65 34.64 -8.56
CA ARG A 305 -41.27 35.13 -8.75
C ARG A 305 -40.46 35.16 -7.47
N ASN A 306 -41.06 35.53 -6.35
CA ASN A 306 -40.33 35.55 -5.05
C ASN A 306 -39.94 34.14 -4.62
N LYS A 307 -40.83 33.14 -4.79
CA LYS A 307 -40.49 31.75 -4.48
C LYS A 307 -39.46 31.16 -5.45
N GLN A 308 -39.52 31.55 -6.73
CA GLN A 308 -38.48 31.18 -7.69
C GLN A 308 -37.11 31.73 -7.27
N ARG A 309 -37.05 33.02 -6.89
CA ARG A 309 -35.79 33.64 -6.36
C ARG A 309 -35.31 32.98 -5.08
N GLN A 310 -36.19 32.41 -4.25
CA GLN A 310 -35.82 31.66 -3.08
C GLN A 310 -35.05 30.38 -3.48
N ILE A 311 -35.56 29.62 -4.46
CA ILE A 311 -34.91 28.43 -5.01
C ILE A 311 -33.57 28.80 -5.66
N ASP A 312 -33.54 29.91 -6.45
CA ASP A 312 -32.34 30.35 -7.17
C ASP A 312 -31.21 30.81 -6.24
N ARG A 313 -31.55 31.24 -5.00
CA ARG A 313 -30.61 31.66 -3.95
C ARG A 313 -30.18 30.54 -3.01
N MET A 314 -30.82 29.38 -3.09
CA MET A 314 -30.42 28.23 -2.27
C MET A 314 -29.11 27.65 -2.79
N ASP A 315 -28.14 27.51 -1.92
CA ASP A 315 -26.95 26.70 -2.18
C ASP A 315 -27.39 25.25 -2.34
N LYS A 316 -27.33 24.74 -3.57
CA LYS A 316 -27.80 23.39 -3.87
C LYS A 316 -26.82 22.36 -3.32
N ILE A 317 -27.29 21.58 -2.38
CA ILE A 317 -26.54 20.45 -1.85
C ILE A 317 -26.40 19.41 -2.96
N GLU A 318 -25.18 19.01 -3.27
CA GLU A 318 -24.94 17.94 -4.23
C GLU A 318 -25.48 16.60 -3.68
N ARG A 319 -26.11 15.81 -4.54
CA ARG A 319 -26.54 14.46 -4.16
C ARG A 319 -25.30 13.64 -3.77
N PRO A 320 -25.19 13.18 -2.51
CA PRO A 320 -24.07 12.36 -2.11
C PRO A 320 -24.09 11.04 -2.89
N VAL A 321 -22.93 10.62 -3.34
CA VAL A 321 -22.74 9.29 -3.93
C VAL A 321 -22.55 8.31 -2.78
N LEU A 322 -23.65 7.97 -2.07
CA LEU A 322 -23.66 6.98 -0.98
C LEU A 322 -23.43 5.56 -1.48
N GLU A 323 -23.87 5.29 -2.68
CA GLU A 323 -23.45 4.09 -3.36
C GLU A 323 -22.06 4.35 -3.96
N ARG A 324 -21.00 4.04 -3.21
CA ARG A 324 -19.91 3.36 -3.89
C ARG A 324 -20.65 2.28 -4.66
N ARG A 325 -20.69 2.36 -6.00
CA ARG A 325 -21.32 1.35 -6.83
C ARG A 325 -20.74 0.03 -6.35
N ARG A 326 -21.45 -0.63 -5.40
CA ARG A 326 -21.10 -1.98 -4.98
C ARG A 326 -21.11 -2.73 -6.28
N ILE A 327 -19.97 -3.22 -6.68
CA ILE A 327 -19.91 -4.12 -7.79
C ILE A 327 -20.73 -5.29 -7.26
N ALA A 328 -21.95 -5.47 -7.80
CA ALA A 328 -22.75 -6.65 -7.52
C ALA A 328 -22.05 -7.81 -8.25
N LEU A 329 -21.00 -8.31 -7.62
CA LEU A 329 -20.18 -9.42 -8.07
C LEU A 329 -20.90 -10.68 -7.62
N GLN A 330 -21.82 -11.18 -8.42
CA GLN A 330 -22.41 -12.49 -8.19
C GLN A 330 -21.54 -13.52 -8.88
N PHE A 331 -20.66 -14.15 -8.12
CA PHE A 331 -20.05 -15.41 -8.52
C PHE A 331 -21.09 -16.51 -8.38
N HIS A 332 -21.48 -17.12 -9.48
CA HIS A 332 -22.36 -18.28 -9.47
C HIS A 332 -21.52 -19.54 -9.70
N PRO A 333 -21.15 -20.29 -8.65
CA PRO A 333 -20.50 -21.57 -8.83
C PRO A 333 -21.48 -22.51 -9.53
N GLN A 334 -21.07 -23.07 -10.66
CA GLN A 334 -21.94 -23.95 -11.45
C GLN A 334 -22.15 -25.33 -10.82
N GLN A 335 -21.29 -25.76 -9.88
CA GLN A 335 -21.39 -27.07 -9.23
C GLN A 335 -20.97 -26.97 -7.75
N ARG A 336 -21.63 -27.74 -6.88
CA ARG A 336 -21.19 -27.98 -5.50
C ARG A 336 -20.02 -28.96 -5.53
N GLY A 337 -18.87 -28.59 -4.99
CA GLY A 337 -17.68 -29.44 -4.87
C GLY A 337 -17.86 -30.55 -3.82
N GLY A 338 -16.98 -31.55 -3.86
CA GLY A 338 -16.80 -32.51 -2.77
C GLY A 338 -16.29 -31.83 -1.48
N ALA A 339 -16.16 -32.57 -0.37
CA ALA A 339 -15.71 -32.00 0.90
C ALA A 339 -14.30 -31.36 0.83
N LYS A 340 -13.37 -32.00 0.10
CA LYS A 340 -12.02 -31.47 -0.12
C LYS A 340 -11.92 -30.77 -1.47
N ALA A 341 -11.31 -29.57 -1.50
CA ALA A 341 -11.00 -28.84 -2.73
C ALA A 341 -9.58 -29.15 -3.22
N ILE A 342 -8.58 -28.99 -2.37
CA ILE A 342 -7.15 -29.19 -2.68
C ILE A 342 -6.49 -29.95 -1.53
N ASP A 343 -5.62 -30.91 -1.85
CA ASP A 343 -4.89 -31.73 -0.86
C ASP A 343 -3.41 -31.79 -1.25
N LEU A 344 -2.54 -31.15 -0.48
CA LEU A 344 -1.09 -31.19 -0.63
C LEU A 344 -0.53 -32.33 0.21
N ARG A 345 0.16 -33.29 -0.42
CA ARG A 345 0.54 -34.57 0.18
C ARG A 345 2.05 -34.77 0.20
N GLY A 346 2.78 -33.83 0.78
CA GLY A 346 4.23 -33.84 0.78
C GLY A 346 4.80 -33.34 -0.54
N VAL A 347 4.56 -32.04 -0.80
CA VAL A 347 5.01 -31.38 -2.02
C VAL A 347 6.42 -30.86 -1.81
N ASP A 348 7.33 -31.31 -2.68
CA ASP A 348 8.72 -30.88 -2.74
C ASP A 348 8.94 -30.02 -3.98
N LYS A 349 9.75 -28.96 -3.85
CA LYS A 349 10.19 -28.15 -4.97
C LYS A 349 11.52 -27.46 -4.67
N ALA A 350 12.47 -27.60 -5.60
CA ALA A 350 13.74 -26.90 -5.56
C ALA A 350 14.11 -26.35 -6.95
N PHE A 351 14.94 -25.32 -6.97
CA PHE A 351 15.57 -24.78 -8.18
C PHE A 351 17.09 -24.78 -7.97
N GLY A 352 17.79 -25.75 -8.55
CA GLY A 352 19.18 -26.00 -8.25
C GLY A 352 19.36 -26.33 -6.77
N ASP A 353 20.23 -25.61 -6.09
CA ASP A 353 20.51 -25.78 -4.64
C ASP A 353 19.50 -25.04 -3.73
N ASN A 354 18.60 -24.25 -4.31
CA ASN A 354 17.62 -23.49 -3.54
C ASN A 354 16.34 -24.29 -3.32
N ILE A 355 16.13 -24.77 -2.09
CA ILE A 355 14.91 -25.48 -1.67
C ILE A 355 13.81 -24.46 -1.43
N ILE A 356 12.70 -24.60 -2.16
CA ILE A 356 11.53 -23.73 -2.06
C ILE A 356 10.47 -24.35 -1.14
N LEU A 357 10.21 -25.64 -1.28
CA LEU A 357 9.28 -26.39 -0.43
C LEU A 357 9.84 -27.78 -0.17
N LEU A 358 9.69 -28.24 1.06
CA LEU A 358 10.09 -29.58 1.51
C LEU A 358 8.93 -30.20 2.29
N ASP A 359 8.44 -31.34 1.83
CA ASP A 359 7.34 -32.12 2.45
C ASP A 359 6.11 -31.27 2.81
N ALA A 360 5.74 -30.29 1.96
CA ALA A 360 4.63 -29.39 2.25
C ALA A 360 3.29 -30.16 2.26
N ARG A 361 2.59 -30.12 3.40
CA ARG A 361 1.33 -30.84 3.63
C ARG A 361 0.26 -29.89 4.12
N ALA A 362 -0.86 -29.84 3.40
CA ALA A 362 -2.04 -29.07 3.83
C ALA A 362 -3.28 -29.56 3.08
N THR A 363 -4.43 -29.45 3.70
CA THR A 363 -5.72 -29.71 3.06
C THR A 363 -6.56 -28.45 3.07
N ILE A 364 -7.15 -28.09 1.94
CA ILE A 364 -8.10 -27.00 1.79
C ILE A 364 -9.46 -27.63 1.52
N MET A 365 -10.43 -27.31 2.38
CA MET A 365 -11.80 -27.80 2.24
C MET A 365 -12.58 -26.94 1.26
N ASN A 366 -13.66 -27.48 0.70
CA ASN A 366 -14.51 -26.72 -0.19
C ASN A 366 -15.24 -25.60 0.56
N GLY A 367 -15.17 -24.37 0.04
CA GLY A 367 -15.71 -23.17 0.65
C GLY A 367 -14.78 -22.51 1.66
N GLU A 368 -13.59 -23.06 1.95
CA GLU A 368 -12.59 -22.41 2.80
C GLU A 368 -11.91 -21.22 2.09
N ARG A 369 -11.46 -20.27 2.90
CA ARG A 369 -10.73 -19.09 2.48
C ARG A 369 -9.36 -19.09 3.13
N VAL A 370 -8.34 -19.35 2.33
CA VAL A 370 -6.95 -19.54 2.78
C VAL A 370 -6.06 -18.43 2.26
N GLY A 371 -5.34 -17.76 3.18
CA GLY A 371 -4.28 -16.82 2.84
C GLY A 371 -2.91 -17.49 2.85
N ILE A 372 -2.09 -17.25 1.84
CA ILE A 372 -0.71 -17.72 1.78
C ILE A 372 0.21 -16.52 2.03
N VAL A 373 1.02 -16.59 3.08
CA VAL A 373 1.95 -15.54 3.51
C VAL A 373 3.39 -16.05 3.56
N GLY A 374 4.36 -15.16 3.63
CA GLY A 374 5.78 -15.48 3.72
C GLY A 374 6.64 -14.40 3.07
N ALA A 375 7.96 -14.45 3.26
CA ALA A 375 8.92 -13.52 2.68
C ALA A 375 8.86 -13.49 1.15
N ASN A 376 9.38 -12.42 0.55
CA ASN A 376 9.54 -12.38 -0.90
C ASN A 376 10.54 -13.45 -1.33
N GLY A 377 10.18 -14.23 -2.38
CA GLY A 377 11.00 -15.35 -2.82
C GLY A 377 10.80 -16.67 -2.06
N ALA A 378 10.00 -16.70 -0.98
CA ALA A 378 9.73 -17.93 -0.22
C ALA A 378 8.98 -19.04 -1.00
N GLY A 379 8.45 -18.74 -2.20
CA GLY A 379 7.80 -19.76 -3.04
C GLY A 379 6.27 -19.70 -3.07
N LYS A 380 5.64 -18.62 -2.57
CA LYS A 380 4.18 -18.46 -2.57
C LYS A 380 3.54 -18.62 -3.95
N SER A 381 4.01 -17.87 -4.94
CA SER A 381 3.54 -17.97 -6.33
C SER A 381 3.93 -19.30 -6.99
N VAL A 382 5.05 -19.92 -6.57
CA VAL A 382 5.46 -21.26 -7.01
C VAL A 382 4.43 -22.29 -6.57
N LEU A 383 3.97 -22.23 -5.32
CA LEU A 383 2.91 -23.11 -4.81
C LEU A 383 1.60 -22.94 -5.59
N LEU A 384 1.18 -21.69 -5.87
CA LEU A 384 -0.02 -21.46 -6.70
C LEU A 384 0.12 -22.03 -8.12
N ARG A 385 1.29 -21.86 -8.77
CA ARG A 385 1.56 -22.41 -10.12
C ARG A 385 1.60 -23.94 -10.12
N MET A 386 2.05 -24.57 -9.05
CA MET A 386 1.99 -26.03 -8.90
C MET A 386 0.53 -26.51 -8.74
N ILE A 387 -0.29 -25.83 -7.95
CA ILE A 387 -1.72 -26.14 -7.83
C ILE A 387 -2.43 -25.98 -9.18
N LEU A 388 -2.03 -25.01 -9.99
CA LEU A 388 -2.56 -24.79 -11.35
C LEU A 388 -2.09 -25.87 -12.37
N GLY A 389 -1.13 -26.72 -11.99
CA GLY A 389 -0.52 -27.68 -12.91
C GLY A 389 0.42 -27.05 -13.96
N GLN A 390 0.79 -25.76 -13.78
CA GLN A 390 1.73 -25.06 -14.66
C GLN A 390 3.19 -25.40 -14.35
N LEU A 391 3.44 -25.88 -13.15
CA LEU A 391 4.75 -26.32 -12.67
C LEU A 391 4.59 -27.66 -11.97
N ALA A 392 5.38 -28.66 -12.36
CA ALA A 392 5.38 -29.93 -11.69
C ALA A 392 6.15 -29.90 -10.37
N PRO A 393 5.65 -30.53 -9.29
CA PRO A 393 6.44 -30.78 -8.10
C PRO A 393 7.62 -31.71 -8.43
N ASP A 394 8.67 -31.66 -7.62
CA ASP A 394 9.81 -32.57 -7.78
C ASP A 394 9.47 -33.97 -7.22
N PRO A 395 10.23 -35.04 -7.58
CA PRO A 395 10.08 -36.34 -6.98
C PRO A 395 10.19 -36.25 -5.46
N SER A 396 9.09 -36.50 -4.78
CA SER A 396 8.96 -36.21 -3.35
C SER A 396 9.16 -37.44 -2.47
N SER A 397 9.28 -37.22 -1.17
CA SER A 397 9.16 -38.22 -0.12
C SER A 397 7.77 -38.87 -0.07
N TYR A 398 6.77 -38.34 -0.76
CA TYR A 398 5.46 -38.96 -0.95
C TYR A 398 5.63 -40.25 -1.77
N ARG A 399 5.16 -41.39 -1.23
CA ARG A 399 5.28 -42.72 -1.83
C ARG A 399 4.36 -42.88 -3.05
N GLY A 400 4.51 -42.05 -4.07
CA GLY A 400 3.71 -42.05 -5.29
C GLY A 400 4.43 -41.37 -6.43
N ARG A 401 3.70 -41.08 -7.51
CA ARG A 401 4.21 -40.20 -8.57
C ARG A 401 4.20 -38.77 -8.10
N ALA A 402 5.17 -37.94 -8.51
CA ALA A 402 5.23 -36.53 -8.18
C ALA A 402 3.92 -35.78 -8.52
N GLU A 403 3.24 -36.21 -9.59
CA GLU A 403 1.95 -35.72 -10.04
C GLU A 403 0.82 -35.94 -9.02
N ASP A 404 0.91 -36.97 -8.16
CA ASP A 404 -0.09 -37.31 -7.14
C ASP A 404 0.12 -36.52 -5.82
N ALA A 405 1.22 -35.76 -5.71
CA ALA A 405 1.53 -34.93 -4.53
C ALA A 405 0.53 -33.79 -4.34
N ILE A 406 -0.12 -33.34 -5.42
CA ILE A 406 -1.18 -32.32 -5.38
C ILE A 406 -2.45 -32.94 -5.95
N TRP A 407 -3.44 -33.14 -5.10
CA TRP A 407 -4.75 -33.63 -5.52
C TRP A 407 -5.77 -32.46 -5.54
N ILE A 408 -6.50 -32.37 -6.64
CA ILE A 408 -7.57 -31.42 -6.83
C ILE A 408 -8.88 -32.18 -6.98
N GLY A 409 -9.91 -31.73 -6.26
CA GLY A 409 -11.23 -32.35 -6.33
C GLY A 409 -11.78 -32.35 -7.76
N PRO A 410 -12.37 -33.47 -8.24
CA PRO A 410 -12.78 -33.64 -9.64
C PRO A 410 -13.89 -32.63 -10.05
N SER A 411 -14.62 -32.04 -9.09
CA SER A 411 -15.64 -31.02 -9.33
C SER A 411 -15.09 -29.58 -9.18
N ILE A 412 -13.79 -29.44 -8.90
CA ILE A 412 -13.17 -28.13 -8.72
C ILE A 412 -12.80 -27.55 -10.09
N GLN A 413 -13.29 -26.35 -10.34
CA GLN A 413 -12.93 -25.51 -11.48
C GLN A 413 -12.08 -24.35 -10.97
N LEU A 414 -10.78 -24.40 -11.29
CA LEU A 414 -9.83 -23.37 -10.87
C LEU A 414 -9.99 -22.11 -11.72
N GLY A 415 -10.06 -20.97 -11.05
CA GLY A 415 -9.93 -19.65 -11.66
C GLY A 415 -8.67 -18.98 -11.13
N PHE A 416 -7.82 -18.46 -12.02
CA PHE A 416 -6.55 -17.85 -11.65
C PHE A 416 -6.48 -16.36 -11.95
N TYR A 417 -6.06 -15.60 -10.95
CA TYR A 417 -5.71 -14.18 -11.06
C TYR A 417 -4.20 -14.04 -10.92
N ALA A 418 -3.52 -13.66 -12.01
CA ALA A 418 -2.06 -13.54 -12.05
C ALA A 418 -1.58 -12.14 -11.66
N GLN A 419 -0.47 -12.07 -10.96
CA GLN A 419 0.14 -10.83 -10.46
C GLN A 419 0.49 -9.81 -11.58
N GLN A 420 1.02 -10.28 -12.71
CA GLN A 420 1.50 -9.42 -13.80
C GLN A 420 0.54 -9.30 -14.99
N HIS A 421 -0.76 -9.57 -14.79
CA HIS A 421 -1.77 -9.57 -15.85
C HIS A 421 -1.45 -10.52 -17.03
N GLU A 422 -0.64 -11.58 -16.79
CA GLU A 422 -0.22 -12.57 -17.80
C GLU A 422 -1.41 -13.23 -18.52
N THR A 423 -2.58 -13.21 -17.90
CA THR A 423 -3.82 -13.76 -18.45
C THR A 423 -4.51 -12.83 -19.45
N LEU A 424 -4.04 -11.58 -19.61
CA LEU A 424 -4.62 -10.59 -20.52
C LEU A 424 -3.80 -10.46 -21.81
N ASP A 425 -4.46 -10.53 -22.98
CA ASP A 425 -3.85 -10.09 -24.22
C ASP A 425 -3.89 -8.57 -24.32
N MET A 426 -2.72 -7.94 -24.19
CA MET A 426 -2.56 -6.50 -24.15
C MET A 426 -2.99 -5.78 -25.44
N ARG A 427 -3.12 -6.51 -26.56
CA ARG A 427 -3.54 -5.96 -27.86
C ARG A 427 -5.06 -5.88 -28.00
N LYS A 428 -5.79 -6.70 -27.24
CA LYS A 428 -7.26 -6.73 -27.26
C LYS A 428 -7.86 -5.60 -26.43
N THR A 429 -9.11 -5.28 -26.73
CA THR A 429 -9.91 -4.41 -25.89
C THR A 429 -10.51 -5.18 -24.72
N PRO A 430 -10.88 -4.51 -23.60
CA PRO A 430 -11.62 -5.14 -22.50
C PRO A 430 -12.88 -5.88 -22.96
N ILE A 431 -13.62 -5.33 -23.94
CA ILE A 431 -14.82 -5.96 -24.51
C ILE A 431 -14.46 -7.30 -25.16
N GLU A 432 -13.43 -7.34 -26.00
CA GLU A 432 -12.95 -8.55 -26.64
C GLU A 432 -12.45 -9.57 -25.62
N ALA A 433 -11.70 -9.12 -24.60
CA ALA A 433 -11.18 -9.96 -23.53
C ALA A 433 -12.28 -10.67 -22.73
N LEU A 434 -13.43 -10.04 -22.51
CA LEU A 434 -14.60 -10.69 -21.89
C LEU A 434 -15.27 -11.69 -22.83
N ARG A 435 -15.41 -11.33 -24.11
CA ARG A 435 -16.05 -12.17 -25.14
C ARG A 435 -15.26 -13.45 -25.45
N ASP A 436 -13.94 -13.42 -25.26
CA ASP A 436 -13.10 -14.62 -25.37
C ASP A 436 -13.45 -15.69 -24.32
N VAL A 437 -13.83 -15.25 -23.11
CA VAL A 437 -14.19 -16.18 -22.03
C VAL A 437 -15.60 -16.73 -22.24
N ARG A 438 -16.54 -15.86 -22.61
CA ARG A 438 -17.94 -16.23 -22.85
C ARG A 438 -18.51 -15.39 -23.99
N PRO A 439 -19.06 -16.01 -25.03
CA PRO A 439 -19.77 -15.29 -26.09
C PRO A 439 -20.92 -14.45 -25.53
N MET A 440 -20.92 -13.14 -25.85
CA MET A 440 -21.95 -12.20 -25.41
C MET A 440 -22.02 -11.02 -26.38
N TYR A 441 -23.14 -10.27 -26.35
CA TYR A 441 -23.28 -9.04 -27.12
C TYR A 441 -22.42 -7.92 -26.52
N GLU A 442 -22.01 -6.95 -27.34
CA GLU A 442 -21.16 -5.82 -26.90
C GLU A 442 -21.82 -5.05 -25.73
N GLY A 443 -23.10 -4.76 -25.82
CA GLY A 443 -23.84 -4.07 -24.75
C GLY A 443 -23.82 -4.81 -23.42
N GLU A 444 -23.83 -6.17 -23.43
CA GLU A 444 -23.71 -6.98 -22.23
C GLU A 444 -22.28 -6.89 -21.66
N ALA A 445 -21.27 -6.98 -22.53
CA ALA A 445 -19.86 -6.82 -22.12
C ALA A 445 -19.60 -5.45 -21.49
N VAL A 446 -20.12 -4.38 -22.12
CA VAL A 446 -20.02 -3.00 -21.60
C VAL A 446 -20.75 -2.85 -20.27
N ALA A 447 -21.95 -3.43 -20.13
CA ALA A 447 -22.67 -3.40 -18.85
C ALA A 447 -21.92 -4.12 -17.73
N LYS A 448 -21.28 -5.27 -18.04
CA LYS A 448 -20.41 -5.98 -17.10
C LYS A 448 -19.17 -5.16 -16.73
N LEU A 449 -18.44 -4.61 -17.70
CA LEU A 449 -17.28 -3.75 -17.47
C LEU A 449 -17.65 -2.50 -16.65
N GLY A 450 -18.83 -1.92 -16.89
CA GLY A 450 -19.36 -0.81 -16.10
C GLY A 450 -19.55 -1.14 -14.61
N ARG A 451 -19.87 -2.40 -14.27
CA ARG A 451 -19.92 -2.86 -12.88
C ARG A 451 -18.52 -2.86 -12.22
N PHE A 452 -17.46 -3.07 -13.00
CA PHE A 452 -16.08 -2.95 -12.57
C PHE A 452 -15.50 -1.53 -12.69
N LEU A 453 -16.35 -0.53 -12.80
CA LEU A 453 -15.95 0.89 -12.92
C LEU A 453 -15.03 1.16 -14.11
N ILE A 454 -15.18 0.39 -15.19
CA ILE A 454 -14.47 0.63 -16.46
C ILE A 454 -15.40 1.45 -17.36
N PRO A 455 -15.07 2.72 -17.63
CA PRO A 455 -15.88 3.58 -18.48
C PRO A 455 -15.86 3.09 -19.93
N TYR A 456 -16.90 3.40 -20.69
CA TYR A 456 -17.04 2.95 -22.08
C TYR A 456 -15.85 3.34 -22.96
N ALA A 457 -15.32 4.55 -22.78
CA ALA A 457 -14.14 5.02 -23.52
C ALA A 457 -12.89 4.16 -23.26
N ALA A 458 -12.69 3.67 -22.02
CA ALA A 458 -11.61 2.75 -21.66
C ALA A 458 -11.88 1.33 -22.17
N ALA A 459 -13.16 0.90 -22.19
CA ALA A 459 -13.57 -0.41 -22.68
C ALA A 459 -13.31 -0.63 -24.18
N GLN A 460 -13.19 0.44 -24.96
CA GLN A 460 -12.89 0.43 -26.40
C GLN A 460 -11.39 0.57 -26.74
N GLN A 461 -10.53 0.88 -25.76
CA GLN A 461 -9.09 1.01 -25.98
C GLN A 461 -8.37 -0.32 -25.79
N PRO A 462 -7.21 -0.53 -26.43
CA PRO A 462 -6.37 -1.68 -26.14
C PRO A 462 -5.99 -1.73 -24.64
N ILE A 463 -6.01 -2.92 -24.05
CA ILE A 463 -5.66 -3.14 -22.64
C ILE A 463 -4.27 -2.58 -22.31
N ALA A 464 -3.34 -2.58 -23.27
CA ALA A 464 -2.01 -1.99 -23.09
C ALA A 464 -2.07 -0.53 -22.62
N ARG A 465 -3.07 0.24 -23.03
CA ARG A 465 -3.23 1.68 -22.70
C ARG A 465 -3.92 1.95 -21.35
N LEU A 466 -4.46 0.93 -20.74
CA LEU A 466 -5.14 1.04 -19.45
C LEU A 466 -4.13 1.20 -18.33
N SER A 467 -4.54 1.90 -17.26
CA SER A 467 -3.79 1.94 -16.00
C SER A 467 -3.71 0.56 -15.35
N GLY A 468 -2.76 0.37 -14.42
CA GLY A 468 -2.62 -0.89 -13.68
C GLY A 468 -3.92 -1.31 -13.00
N GLY A 469 -4.58 -0.38 -12.30
CA GLY A 469 -5.86 -0.66 -11.65
C GLY A 469 -7.01 -1.01 -12.63
N GLU A 470 -7.07 -0.39 -13.81
CA GLU A 470 -8.04 -0.76 -14.84
C GLU A 470 -7.77 -2.16 -15.40
N LYS A 471 -6.50 -2.52 -15.64
CA LYS A 471 -6.10 -3.88 -16.05
C LYS A 471 -6.51 -4.93 -15.02
N SER A 472 -6.27 -4.66 -13.74
CA SER A 472 -6.69 -5.52 -12.63
C SER A 472 -8.20 -5.73 -12.62
N ARG A 473 -8.99 -4.67 -12.81
CA ARG A 473 -10.45 -4.75 -12.88
C ARG A 473 -10.95 -5.53 -14.11
N VAL A 474 -10.29 -5.42 -15.26
CA VAL A 474 -10.60 -6.25 -16.46
C VAL A 474 -10.30 -7.72 -16.17
N GLN A 475 -9.19 -8.02 -15.52
CA GLN A 475 -8.81 -9.39 -15.16
C GLN A 475 -9.81 -10.02 -14.18
N LEU A 476 -10.28 -9.27 -13.19
CA LEU A 476 -11.35 -9.70 -12.28
C LEU A 476 -12.68 -9.94 -13.03
N ALA A 477 -13.05 -9.03 -13.93
CA ALA A 477 -14.26 -9.17 -14.74
C ALA A 477 -14.22 -10.45 -15.62
N ARG A 478 -13.03 -10.78 -16.18
CA ARG A 478 -12.82 -12.05 -16.90
C ARG A 478 -12.95 -13.26 -15.97
N LEU A 479 -12.29 -13.21 -14.82
CA LEU A 479 -12.28 -14.31 -13.86
C LEU A 479 -13.71 -14.71 -13.43
N MET A 480 -14.58 -13.73 -13.22
CA MET A 480 -15.99 -13.99 -12.89
C MET A 480 -16.78 -14.70 -13.98
N LEU A 481 -16.37 -14.58 -15.24
CA LEU A 481 -17.06 -15.21 -16.36
C LEU A 481 -16.65 -16.66 -16.57
N THR A 482 -15.56 -17.13 -15.94
CA THR A 482 -15.06 -18.51 -16.07
C THR A 482 -15.96 -19.55 -15.40
N GLY A 483 -16.83 -19.13 -14.45
CA GLY A 483 -17.67 -20.05 -13.67
C GLY A 483 -16.89 -20.87 -12.65
N ALA A 484 -15.67 -20.45 -12.33
CA ALA A 484 -14.81 -21.10 -11.35
C ALA A 484 -15.48 -21.18 -9.97
N ASN A 485 -15.26 -22.30 -9.26
CA ASN A 485 -15.71 -22.52 -7.89
C ASN A 485 -14.55 -22.56 -6.88
N CYS A 486 -13.30 -22.43 -7.38
CA CYS A 486 -12.11 -22.26 -6.58
C CYS A 486 -11.23 -21.16 -7.20
N LEU A 487 -11.00 -20.08 -6.50
CA LEU A 487 -10.22 -18.95 -6.95
C LEU A 487 -8.80 -19.01 -6.36
N LEU A 488 -7.80 -18.92 -7.23
CA LEU A 488 -6.40 -18.76 -6.88
C LEU A 488 -5.99 -17.33 -7.25
N LEU A 489 -5.67 -16.51 -6.24
CA LEU A 489 -5.38 -15.08 -6.42
C LEU A 489 -3.93 -14.81 -6.00
N ASP A 490 -3.10 -14.33 -6.94
CA ASP A 490 -1.71 -13.95 -6.68
C ASP A 490 -1.58 -12.42 -6.62
N GLU A 491 -1.41 -11.88 -5.40
CA GLU A 491 -1.31 -10.45 -5.08
C GLU A 491 -2.42 -9.60 -5.73
N PRO A 492 -3.71 -9.90 -5.51
CA PRO A 492 -4.82 -9.27 -6.22
C PRO A 492 -5.04 -7.80 -5.84
N THR A 493 -4.52 -7.36 -4.69
CA THR A 493 -4.62 -5.96 -4.23
C THR A 493 -3.51 -5.06 -4.77
N ASN A 494 -2.45 -5.62 -5.35
CA ASN A 494 -1.38 -4.84 -5.95
C ASN A 494 -1.92 -3.95 -7.09
N ASN A 495 -1.50 -2.69 -7.11
CA ASN A 495 -1.92 -1.66 -8.05
C ASN A 495 -3.42 -1.27 -7.97
N LEU A 496 -4.17 -1.75 -6.99
CA LEU A 496 -5.52 -1.28 -6.70
C LEU A 496 -5.47 -0.09 -5.75
N ASP A 497 -6.28 0.94 -6.03
CA ASP A 497 -6.59 1.93 -5.01
C ASP A 497 -7.52 1.33 -3.94
N ILE A 498 -7.58 1.98 -2.79
CA ILE A 498 -8.35 1.49 -1.64
C ILE A 498 -9.81 1.20 -2.01
N ALA A 499 -10.43 2.07 -2.83
CA ALA A 499 -11.81 1.87 -3.27
C ALA A 499 -11.97 0.61 -4.13
N SER A 500 -11.00 0.31 -5.00
CA SER A 500 -11.01 -0.90 -5.83
C SER A 500 -10.73 -2.16 -5.01
N ALA A 501 -9.88 -2.08 -3.99
CA ALA A 501 -9.63 -3.17 -3.06
C ALA A 501 -10.88 -3.52 -2.23
N GLU A 502 -11.59 -2.52 -1.70
CA GLU A 502 -12.87 -2.73 -0.99
C GLU A 502 -13.94 -3.40 -1.85
N VAL A 503 -13.95 -3.08 -3.13
CA VAL A 503 -14.84 -3.72 -4.10
C VAL A 503 -14.48 -5.19 -4.30
N LEU A 504 -13.18 -5.51 -4.41
CA LEU A 504 -12.71 -6.90 -4.50
C LEU A 504 -13.07 -7.68 -3.22
N GLU A 505 -12.87 -7.09 -2.05
CA GLU A 505 -13.25 -7.67 -0.76
C GLU A 505 -14.74 -8.02 -0.72
N GLY A 506 -15.60 -7.05 -1.06
CA GLY A 506 -17.05 -7.28 -1.11
C GLY A 506 -17.45 -8.37 -2.08
N ALA A 507 -16.75 -8.49 -3.21
CA ALA A 507 -16.95 -9.56 -4.18
C ALA A 507 -16.60 -10.93 -3.65
N LEU A 508 -15.47 -11.01 -2.95
CA LEU A 508 -15.01 -12.25 -2.34
C LEU A 508 -15.88 -12.65 -1.14
N ASP A 509 -16.43 -11.69 -0.39
CA ASP A 509 -17.37 -11.95 0.69
C ASP A 509 -18.66 -12.67 0.19
N GLU A 510 -19.16 -12.28 -0.99
CA GLU A 510 -20.34 -12.89 -1.61
C GLU A 510 -20.01 -14.22 -2.33
N PHE A 511 -18.73 -14.54 -2.54
CA PHE A 511 -18.35 -15.77 -3.24
C PHE A 511 -18.51 -17.00 -2.35
N ALA A 512 -19.37 -17.93 -2.76
CA ALA A 512 -19.67 -19.15 -2.02
C ALA A 512 -18.69 -20.30 -2.28
N GLY A 513 -17.60 -20.08 -3.07
CA GLY A 513 -16.58 -21.09 -3.40
C GLY A 513 -15.34 -20.98 -2.53
N THR A 514 -14.34 -21.79 -2.85
CA THR A 514 -13.03 -21.80 -2.20
C THR A 514 -12.18 -20.65 -2.69
N VAL A 515 -11.46 -19.97 -1.79
CA VAL A 515 -10.51 -18.90 -2.13
C VAL A 515 -9.14 -19.22 -1.56
N VAL A 516 -8.12 -19.18 -2.40
CA VAL A 516 -6.71 -19.26 -2.00
C VAL A 516 -6.04 -18.00 -2.51
N VAL A 517 -5.52 -17.18 -1.60
CA VAL A 517 -4.96 -15.89 -1.94
C VAL A 517 -3.55 -15.71 -1.37
N VAL A 518 -2.63 -15.31 -2.22
CA VAL A 518 -1.33 -14.77 -1.83
C VAL A 518 -1.49 -13.26 -1.71
N SER A 519 -1.22 -12.67 -0.56
CA SER A 519 -1.24 -11.23 -0.38
C SER A 519 -0.30 -10.75 0.72
N HIS A 520 0.19 -9.53 0.55
CA HIS A 520 0.92 -8.75 1.56
C HIS A 520 0.05 -7.63 2.16
N ASP A 521 -1.23 -7.57 1.79
CA ASP A 521 -2.21 -6.65 2.37
C ASP A 521 -2.86 -7.30 3.60
N ARG A 522 -2.42 -6.83 4.77
CA ARG A 522 -2.86 -7.37 6.08
C ARG A 522 -4.34 -7.16 6.32
N TYR A 523 -4.86 -5.99 5.95
CA TYR A 523 -6.26 -5.64 6.12
C TYR A 523 -7.16 -6.51 5.23
N PHE A 524 -6.75 -6.72 3.99
CA PHE A 524 -7.41 -7.61 3.06
C PHE A 524 -7.44 -9.06 3.56
N LEU A 525 -6.29 -9.57 4.04
CA LEU A 525 -6.20 -10.91 4.60
C LEU A 525 -7.11 -11.08 5.83
N ASP A 526 -7.08 -10.14 6.77
CA ASP A 526 -7.88 -10.24 7.99
C ASP A 526 -9.38 -10.24 7.72
N ARG A 527 -9.81 -9.59 6.64
CA ARG A 527 -11.21 -9.53 6.22
C ARG A 527 -11.67 -10.74 5.40
N VAL A 528 -10.80 -11.27 4.54
CA VAL A 528 -11.20 -12.23 3.51
C VAL A 528 -10.91 -13.68 3.89
N VAL A 529 -9.88 -13.95 4.72
CA VAL A 529 -9.42 -15.32 4.96
C VAL A 529 -9.70 -15.81 6.37
N ASP A 530 -9.96 -17.12 6.47
CA ASP A 530 -10.26 -17.81 7.73
C ASP A 530 -9.04 -18.57 8.27
N ARG A 531 -8.08 -18.92 7.39
CA ARG A 531 -6.86 -19.68 7.69
C ARG A 531 -5.66 -19.10 6.97
N ILE A 532 -4.48 -19.19 7.60
CA ILE A 532 -3.21 -18.73 7.03
C ILE A 532 -2.25 -19.90 6.85
N PHE A 533 -1.65 -19.97 5.67
CA PHE A 533 -0.52 -20.84 5.35
C PHE A 533 0.74 -19.97 5.23
N GLU A 534 1.70 -20.16 6.14
CA GLU A 534 2.99 -19.47 6.08
C GLU A 534 4.03 -20.36 5.38
N VAL A 535 4.60 -19.85 4.29
CA VAL A 535 5.76 -20.48 3.65
C VAL A 535 7.02 -19.84 4.21
N ARG A 536 7.81 -20.64 4.95
CA ARG A 536 9.01 -20.18 5.64
C ARG A 536 10.07 -21.28 5.67
N ASP A 537 11.30 -20.94 5.30
CA ASP A 537 12.47 -21.82 5.35
C ASP A 537 12.26 -23.19 4.65
N GLY A 538 11.47 -23.18 3.58
CA GLY A 538 11.10 -24.38 2.83
C GLY A 538 9.96 -25.21 3.43
N GLU A 539 9.40 -24.82 4.57
CA GLU A 539 8.30 -25.50 5.23
C GLU A 539 6.96 -24.74 5.09
N LEU A 540 5.85 -25.47 5.23
CA LEU A 540 4.51 -24.94 5.19
C LEU A 540 3.87 -25.04 6.59
N TYR A 541 3.66 -23.91 7.24
CA TYR A 541 3.02 -23.82 8.55
C TYR A 541 1.55 -23.43 8.39
N VAL A 542 0.66 -24.10 9.12
CA VAL A 542 -0.79 -23.87 9.05
C VAL A 542 -1.27 -23.21 10.35
N TYR A 543 -1.97 -22.08 10.22
CA TYR A 543 -2.59 -21.36 11.33
C TYR A 543 -4.10 -21.34 11.13
N GLU A 544 -4.83 -21.85 12.15
CA GLU A 544 -6.30 -21.95 12.14
C GLU A 544 -6.93 -20.63 12.61
N GLY A 545 -6.85 -19.60 11.78
CA GLY A 545 -7.38 -18.26 12.07
C GLY A 545 -6.97 -17.26 10.99
N GLY A 546 -7.60 -16.07 11.00
CA GLY A 546 -7.28 -14.95 10.10
C GLY A 546 -5.91 -14.34 10.38
N TYR A 547 -5.60 -13.23 9.69
CA TYR A 547 -4.29 -12.60 9.77
C TYR A 547 -3.95 -12.11 11.19
N SER A 548 -4.89 -11.51 11.91
CA SER A 548 -4.67 -11.03 13.29
C SER A 548 -4.25 -12.18 14.23
N TYR A 549 -4.89 -13.34 14.11
CA TYR A 549 -4.50 -14.54 14.87
C TYR A 549 -3.09 -15.02 14.51
N TYR A 550 -2.78 -15.10 13.22
CA TYR A 550 -1.44 -15.46 12.75
C TYR A 550 -0.38 -14.51 13.31
N ALA A 551 -0.59 -13.20 13.22
CA ALA A 551 0.35 -12.19 13.68
C ALA A 551 0.63 -12.32 15.20
N GLU A 552 -0.42 -12.58 16.00
CA GLU A 552 -0.27 -12.77 17.44
C GLU A 552 0.53 -14.05 17.76
N GLN A 553 0.24 -15.17 17.10
CA GLN A 553 0.97 -16.42 17.28
C GLN A 553 2.44 -16.28 16.87
N ARG A 554 2.70 -15.59 15.76
CA ARG A 554 4.05 -15.32 15.27
C ARG A 554 4.85 -14.46 16.24
N ALA A 555 4.24 -13.40 16.77
CA ALA A 555 4.85 -12.55 17.79
C ALA A 555 5.18 -13.31 19.09
N ARG A 556 4.34 -14.27 19.49
CA ARG A 556 4.60 -15.13 20.64
C ARG A 556 5.79 -16.08 20.42
N GLN A 557 5.94 -16.62 19.20
CA GLN A 557 7.05 -17.50 18.85
C GLN A 557 8.41 -16.75 18.81
N LEU A 558 8.38 -15.47 18.45
CA LEU A 558 9.57 -14.62 18.37
C LEU A 558 10.01 -14.02 19.74
N ARG A 559 9.14 -14.03 20.76
CA ARG A 559 9.53 -13.61 22.10
C ARG A 559 10.55 -14.59 22.67
N PRO A 560 11.74 -14.14 23.14
CA PRO A 560 12.65 -14.98 23.89
C PRO A 560 11.86 -15.60 25.04
N ALA A 561 12.05 -16.90 25.27
CA ALA A 561 11.42 -17.57 26.41
C ALA A 561 11.80 -16.80 27.68
N GLU A 562 10.82 -16.23 28.38
CA GLU A 562 11.07 -15.64 29.69
C GLU A 562 11.80 -16.70 30.55
N PRO A 563 12.91 -16.37 31.18
CA PRO A 563 13.60 -17.32 32.03
C PRO A 563 12.60 -17.81 33.09
N THR A 564 12.29 -19.09 33.04
CA THR A 564 11.40 -19.73 34.01
C THR A 564 11.92 -19.33 35.39
N PRO A 565 11.09 -18.71 36.25
CA PRO A 565 11.57 -18.32 37.58
C PRO A 565 12.08 -19.59 38.28
N ALA A 566 13.36 -19.54 38.66
CA ALA A 566 14.01 -20.64 39.36
C ALA A 566 13.13 -21.05 40.54
N ARG A 567 12.69 -22.31 40.55
CA ARG A 567 11.95 -22.85 41.69
C ARG A 567 12.77 -22.56 42.97
N PRO A 568 12.19 -21.92 43.98
CA PRO A 568 12.89 -21.72 45.25
C PRO A 568 13.35 -23.09 45.75
N PRO A 569 14.55 -23.21 46.35
CA PRO A 569 15.06 -24.45 46.86
C PRO A 569 14.08 -24.97 47.90
N GLY A 570 13.44 -26.12 47.60
CA GLY A 570 12.45 -26.72 48.43
C GLY A 570 13.05 -27.06 49.81
N ASP A 571 12.39 -26.58 50.85
CA ASP A 571 12.64 -26.99 52.24
C ASP A 571 12.72 -28.51 52.34
N VAL A 572 13.90 -28.99 52.68
CA VAL A 572 14.12 -30.39 53.02
C VAL A 572 13.42 -30.66 54.36
N LYS A 573 12.12 -31.00 54.30
CA LYS A 573 11.37 -31.53 55.45
C LYS A 573 12.00 -32.85 55.86
N GLY A 574 12.61 -32.85 57.06
CA GLY A 574 13.23 -33.97 57.70
C GLY A 574 12.37 -35.24 57.66
N LYS A 575 13.02 -36.36 57.33
CA LYS A 575 12.46 -37.70 57.42
C LYS A 575 12.05 -37.95 58.87
N LYS A 576 10.78 -38.16 59.16
CA LYS A 576 10.29 -38.80 60.38
C LYS A 576 10.78 -40.23 60.41
N PRO A 577 11.31 -40.73 61.62
CA PRO A 577 11.69 -42.13 61.75
C PRO A 577 10.48 -43.06 61.71
N ALA A 578 10.65 -44.24 61.11
CA ALA A 578 9.64 -45.28 60.98
C ALA A 578 9.26 -45.85 62.35
N PRO A 579 8.01 -46.23 62.58
CA PRO A 579 7.62 -46.89 63.82
C PRO A 579 8.13 -48.35 63.90
N THR A 580 8.83 -48.64 64.99
CA THR A 580 9.29 -50.00 65.31
C THR A 580 8.10 -50.92 65.56
N THR A 581 7.97 -51.95 64.79
CA THR A 581 7.09 -53.07 64.99
C THR A 581 7.50 -53.84 66.24
N ARG A 582 6.67 -53.83 67.28
CA ARG A 582 6.73 -54.77 68.38
C ARG A 582 6.11 -56.10 67.94
N THR A 583 6.91 -57.12 67.88
CA THR A 583 6.53 -58.52 67.88
C THR A 583 5.98 -58.88 69.30
N ASN A 584 4.75 -59.26 69.40
CA ASN A 584 4.24 -60.02 70.51
C ASN A 584 3.99 -61.46 70.06
N GLY A 585 4.73 -62.41 70.70
CA GLY A 585 4.48 -63.81 70.55
C GLY A 585 3.27 -64.23 71.36
N GLN A 586 2.51 -65.09 70.84
CA GLN A 586 1.98 -66.41 71.29
C GLN A 586 1.24 -67.03 70.13
#